data_48579222476c843d0800e4313339db9c
#
_entry.id   48579222476c843d0800e4313339db9c
#
_cell.length_a   1.000
_cell.length_b   1.000
_cell.length_c   1.000
_cell.angle_alpha   90.00
_cell.angle_beta   90.00
_cell.angle_gamma   90.00
#
_symmetry.space_group_name_H-M   'P 1'
#
loop_
_entity.id
_entity.type
_entity.pdbx_description
1 polymer ?
#
loop_
_entity_poly.entity_id
_entity_poly.type
_entity_poly.pdbx_seq_one_letter_code
_entity_poly.pdbx_strand_id
1 'polypeptide(L)'
;MAVMTPPRAHDHGAHDHGDGAEDFLAAPRHRLFAVFAERWAAEEGVEALRFEGFGEDEDIWLLSGDEGIARLDATGEGHGRLARLLRRFQAAMSPQPDYWVRLDDALRGGASVVSVLVDREGDVEAVARMLRLHGATFVARFGDWVFTPVAA
;
A
#
# COMPACT_ATOMS: atom_id res chain seq x y z
N MET A 1 55.02 -25.21 19.31
CA MET A 1 54.58 -23.83 18.95
C MET A 1 53.13 -23.89 18.49
N ALA A 2 52.23 -23.45 19.32
CA ALA A 2 50.82 -23.39 18.95
C ALA A 2 50.53 -22.05 18.28
N VAL A 3 50.09 -22.08 17.03
CA VAL A 3 49.66 -20.92 16.29
C VAL A 3 48.19 -20.60 16.71
N MET A 4 48.04 -19.57 17.49
CA MET A 4 46.73 -19.06 17.85
C MET A 4 46.10 -18.35 16.64
N THR A 5 45.03 -18.94 16.11
CA THR A 5 44.19 -18.30 15.13
C THR A 5 43.26 -17.31 15.86
N PRO A 6 43.17 -16.02 15.47
CA PRO A 6 42.24 -15.10 16.09
C PRO A 6 40.80 -15.43 15.68
N PRO A 7 39.81 -15.19 16.56
CA PRO A 7 38.41 -15.41 16.23
C PRO A 7 37.95 -14.42 15.17
N ARG A 8 37.21 -14.92 14.17
CA ARG A 8 36.52 -14.11 13.15
C ARG A 8 35.48 -13.25 13.85
N ALA A 9 35.61 -11.96 13.64
CA ALA A 9 34.58 -11.01 13.98
C ALA A 9 33.29 -11.38 13.23
N HIS A 10 32.24 -11.65 13.98
CA HIS A 10 30.89 -11.72 13.44
C HIS A 10 30.50 -10.29 13.03
N ASP A 11 30.50 -10.06 11.74
CA ASP A 11 29.92 -8.89 11.13
C ASP A 11 28.41 -8.97 11.41
N HIS A 12 27.95 -8.19 12.38
CA HIS A 12 26.55 -7.95 12.59
C HIS A 12 26.14 -6.95 11.50
N GLY A 13 25.66 -7.52 10.40
CA GLY A 13 24.98 -6.75 9.38
C GLY A 13 23.93 -5.87 10.06
N ALA A 14 24.15 -4.58 10.02
CA ALA A 14 23.14 -3.60 10.37
C ALA A 14 21.93 -3.90 9.48
N HIS A 15 20.85 -4.40 10.07
CA HIS A 15 19.55 -4.37 9.44
C HIS A 15 19.18 -2.90 9.34
N ASP A 16 19.47 -2.36 8.18
CA ASP A 16 18.92 -1.09 7.73
C ASP A 16 17.41 -1.29 7.70
N HIS A 17 16.72 -0.76 8.69
CA HIS A 17 15.28 -0.59 8.67
C HIS A 17 14.99 0.49 7.64
N GLY A 18 15.08 0.10 6.36
CA GLY A 18 14.63 0.93 5.26
C GLY A 18 13.20 1.34 5.53
N ASP A 19 12.97 2.62 5.54
CA ASP A 19 11.68 3.26 5.74
C ASP A 19 10.60 2.49 4.98
N GLY A 20 9.62 1.92 5.69
CA GLY A 20 8.53 1.15 5.08
C GLY A 20 7.72 1.90 4.01
N ALA A 21 7.93 3.22 3.88
CA ALA A 21 7.45 4.02 2.78
C ALA A 21 8.14 3.69 1.44
N GLU A 22 9.44 3.38 1.48
CA GLU A 22 10.18 2.99 0.26
C GLU A 22 9.75 1.61 -0.24
N ASP A 23 9.46 0.68 0.65
CA ASP A 23 8.95 -0.64 0.29
C ASP A 23 7.54 -0.58 -0.31
N PHE A 24 6.67 0.30 0.20
CA PHE A 24 5.35 0.55 -0.38
C PHE A 24 5.45 1.02 -1.84
N LEU A 25 6.39 1.92 -2.11
CA LEU A 25 6.60 2.51 -3.44
C LEU A 25 7.36 1.58 -4.39
N ALA A 26 8.18 0.69 -3.86
CA ALA A 26 8.98 -0.23 -4.66
C ALA A 26 8.16 -1.40 -5.23
N ALA A 27 7.12 -1.85 -4.52
CA ALA A 27 6.31 -3.00 -4.93
C ALA A 27 4.84 -2.88 -4.46
N PRO A 28 4.00 -2.07 -5.13
CA PRO A 28 2.58 -2.00 -4.81
C PRO A 28 1.80 -3.27 -5.23
N ARG A 29 2.50 -4.30 -5.67
CA ARG A 29 1.91 -5.53 -6.21
C ARG A 29 1.10 -6.26 -5.16
N HIS A 30 0.00 -6.88 -5.60
CA HIS A 30 -0.91 -7.65 -4.76
C HIS A 30 -1.56 -6.84 -3.64
N ARG A 31 -1.62 -5.51 -3.78
CA ARG A 31 -2.29 -4.65 -2.82
C ARG A 31 -3.70 -4.31 -3.25
N LEU A 32 -4.57 -4.27 -2.27
CA LEU A 32 -5.93 -3.80 -2.40
C LEU A 32 -6.01 -2.41 -1.79
N PHE A 33 -6.62 -1.48 -2.50
CA PHE A 33 -6.82 -0.10 -2.08
C PHE A 33 -8.31 0.16 -1.89
N ALA A 34 -8.67 0.75 -0.77
CA ALA A 34 -10.05 1.10 -0.45
C ALA A 34 -10.14 2.56 0.01
N VAL A 35 -11.14 3.28 -0.48
CA VAL A 35 -11.40 4.68 -0.14
C VAL A 35 -12.55 4.76 0.85
N PHE A 36 -12.34 5.50 1.94
CA PHE A 36 -13.34 5.80 2.96
C PHE A 36 -13.56 7.31 3.05
N ALA A 37 -14.81 7.73 3.11
CA ALA A 37 -15.13 9.15 3.33
C ALA A 37 -14.65 9.63 4.70
N GLU A 38 -14.74 8.77 5.71
CA GLU A 38 -14.43 9.11 7.09
C GLU A 38 -13.27 8.25 7.63
N ARG A 39 -12.36 8.90 8.34
CA ARG A 39 -11.19 8.23 8.92
C ARG A 39 -11.57 7.14 9.93
N TRP A 40 -12.53 7.42 10.80
CA TRP A 40 -12.96 6.45 11.81
C TRP A 40 -13.50 5.16 11.18
N ALA A 41 -14.21 5.26 10.06
CA ALA A 41 -14.70 4.09 9.33
C ALA A 41 -13.54 3.27 8.72
N ALA A 42 -12.51 3.95 8.23
CA ALA A 42 -11.29 3.29 7.77
C ALA A 42 -10.56 2.57 8.91
N GLU A 43 -10.47 3.20 10.08
CA GLU A 43 -9.88 2.60 11.29
C GLU A 43 -10.64 1.34 11.72
N GLU A 44 -11.97 1.38 11.74
CA GLU A 44 -12.80 0.20 12.03
C GLU A 44 -12.60 -0.91 10.99
N GLY A 45 -12.50 -0.57 9.72
CA GLY A 45 -12.20 -1.52 8.66
C GLY A 45 -10.85 -2.21 8.84
N VAL A 46 -9.83 -1.46 9.22
CA VAL A 46 -8.48 -1.99 9.54
C VAL A 46 -8.53 -2.93 10.73
N GLU A 47 -9.21 -2.54 11.82
CA GLU A 47 -9.36 -3.40 13.00
C GLU A 47 -10.10 -4.71 12.68
N ALA A 48 -11.13 -4.64 11.85
CA ALA A 48 -11.87 -5.83 11.41
C ALA A 48 -10.97 -6.79 10.59
N LEU A 49 -10.14 -6.25 9.70
CA LEU A 49 -9.18 -7.05 8.93
C LEU A 49 -8.17 -7.75 9.82
N ARG A 50 -7.62 -7.04 10.81
CA ARG A 50 -6.69 -7.63 11.80
C ARG A 50 -7.34 -8.74 12.61
N PHE A 51 -8.57 -8.50 13.07
CA PHE A 51 -9.32 -9.47 13.87
C PHE A 51 -9.55 -10.78 13.10
N GLU A 52 -9.83 -10.70 11.82
CA GLU A 52 -10.02 -11.85 10.93
C GLU A 52 -8.71 -12.46 10.40
N GLY A 53 -7.57 -11.84 10.71
CA GLY A 53 -6.26 -12.35 10.31
C GLY A 53 -5.88 -12.07 8.85
N PHE A 54 -6.48 -11.05 8.22
CA PHE A 54 -6.18 -10.64 6.84
C PHE A 54 -5.00 -9.68 6.73
N GLY A 55 -4.00 -9.83 7.53
CA GLY A 55 -2.78 -9.05 7.45
C GLY A 55 -2.27 -8.66 8.82
N GLU A 56 -0.98 -8.45 8.89
CA GLU A 56 -0.28 -7.92 10.05
C GLU A 56 -0.13 -6.39 9.90
N ASP A 57 0.42 -5.75 10.92
CA ASP A 57 0.57 -4.29 10.94
C ASP A 57 1.40 -3.74 9.76
N GLU A 58 2.34 -4.54 9.26
CA GLU A 58 3.19 -4.20 8.11
C GLU A 58 2.44 -4.28 6.78
N ASP A 59 1.40 -5.10 6.72
CA ASP A 59 0.63 -5.36 5.51
C ASP A 59 -0.49 -4.35 5.29
N ILE A 60 -0.95 -3.69 6.36
CA ILE A 60 -2.09 -2.79 6.34
C ILE A 60 -1.64 -1.36 6.59
N TRP A 61 -1.96 -0.48 5.65
CA TRP A 61 -1.61 0.93 5.71
C TRP A 61 -2.86 1.79 5.69
N LEU A 62 -2.96 2.70 6.63
CA LEU A 62 -4.00 3.73 6.67
C LEU A 62 -3.38 5.07 6.29
N LEU A 63 -3.78 5.59 5.14
CA LEU A 63 -3.33 6.86 4.60
C LEU A 63 -4.42 7.90 4.76
N SER A 64 -4.09 9.07 5.30
CA SER A 64 -5.02 10.19 5.43
C SER A 64 -4.28 11.52 5.56
N GLY A 65 -4.93 12.61 5.15
CA GLY A 65 -4.38 13.95 5.22
C GLY A 65 -3.08 14.14 4.43
N ASP A 66 -2.29 15.12 4.81
CA ASP A 66 -1.04 15.49 4.13
C ASP A 66 0.01 14.38 4.21
N GLU A 67 0.07 13.64 5.30
CA GLU A 67 0.97 12.50 5.44
C GLU A 67 0.60 11.38 4.45
N GLY A 68 -0.69 11.09 4.29
CA GLY A 68 -1.17 10.11 3.32
C GLY A 68 -0.87 10.54 1.88
N ILE A 69 -1.03 11.82 1.59
CA ILE A 69 -0.68 12.40 0.27
C ILE A 69 0.82 12.27 0.02
N ALA A 70 1.65 12.64 1.01
CA ALA A 70 3.10 12.53 0.89
C ALA A 70 3.56 11.08 0.66
N ARG A 71 2.93 10.13 1.33
CA ARG A 71 3.21 8.69 1.15
C ARG A 71 2.75 8.17 -0.21
N LEU A 72 1.59 8.64 -0.67
CA LEU A 72 1.07 8.23 -1.97
C LEU A 72 1.80 8.93 -3.12
N ASP A 73 2.20 10.20 -2.94
CA ASP A 73 2.89 11.08 -3.90
C ASP A 73 2.46 10.86 -5.36
N ALA A 74 1.17 10.80 -5.57
CA ALA A 74 0.59 10.48 -6.88
C ALA A 74 0.74 11.62 -7.89
N THR A 75 0.97 12.85 -7.44
CA THR A 75 1.04 14.02 -8.32
C THR A 75 2.46 14.32 -8.83
N GLY A 76 3.49 13.73 -8.22
CA GLY A 76 4.87 13.90 -8.66
C GLY A 76 5.45 15.30 -8.49
N GLU A 77 4.84 16.16 -7.69
CA GLU A 77 5.41 17.46 -7.32
C GLU A 77 6.59 17.30 -6.34
N GLY A 78 6.57 16.24 -5.54
CA GLY A 78 7.77 15.78 -4.85
C GLY A 78 8.59 14.94 -5.82
N HIS A 79 9.84 15.26 -6.00
CA HIS A 79 10.79 14.63 -6.93
C HIS A 79 11.04 13.13 -6.65
N GLY A 80 9.99 12.38 -6.30
CA GLY A 80 10.02 11.02 -5.84
C GLY A 80 10.06 9.96 -6.94
N ARG A 81 10.57 8.82 -6.58
CA ARG A 81 10.63 7.60 -7.40
C ARG A 81 9.24 7.16 -7.89
N LEU A 82 8.17 7.48 -7.13
CA LEU A 82 6.80 7.15 -7.47
C LEU A 82 6.31 7.91 -8.71
N ALA A 83 6.62 9.19 -8.83
CA ALA A 83 6.30 9.96 -10.03
C ALA A 83 6.95 9.38 -11.28
N ARG A 84 8.16 8.83 -11.16
CA ARG A 84 8.83 8.11 -12.25
C ARG A 84 8.18 6.76 -12.56
N LEU A 85 7.77 6.05 -11.53
CA LEU A 85 7.07 4.79 -11.68
C LEU A 85 5.70 5.01 -12.33
N LEU A 86 4.93 5.99 -11.86
CA LEU A 86 3.64 6.38 -12.44
C LEU A 86 3.76 6.80 -13.91
N ARG A 87 4.74 7.62 -14.27
CA ARG A 87 4.97 8.00 -15.67
C ARG A 87 5.35 6.80 -16.55
N ARG A 88 6.10 5.85 -16.04
CA ARG A 88 6.38 4.60 -16.74
C ARG A 88 5.12 3.75 -16.93
N PHE A 89 4.26 3.70 -15.92
CA PHE A 89 2.98 2.99 -16.00
C PHE A 89 2.00 3.69 -16.95
N GLN A 90 1.88 5.01 -16.89
CA GLN A 90 1.06 5.79 -17.81
C GLN A 90 1.49 5.64 -19.27
N ALA A 91 2.79 5.55 -19.52
CA ALA A 91 3.33 5.36 -20.86
C ALA A 91 3.13 3.93 -21.40
N ALA A 92 2.97 2.95 -20.53
CA ALA A 92 2.84 1.53 -20.89
C ALA A 92 1.38 1.06 -21.02
N MET A 93 0.41 1.88 -20.61
CA MET A 93 -0.98 1.46 -20.47
C MET A 93 -1.93 2.35 -21.26
N SER A 94 -2.68 1.72 -22.13
CA SER A 94 -3.92 2.17 -22.78
C SER A 94 -4.95 2.75 -21.78
N PRO A 95 -5.97 3.51 -22.21
CA PRO A 95 -6.73 4.48 -21.43
C PRO A 95 -7.55 3.85 -20.29
N GLN A 96 -6.90 3.38 -19.28
CA GLN A 96 -7.55 3.03 -18.02
C GLN A 96 -7.66 4.29 -17.15
N PRO A 97 -8.77 4.46 -16.42
CA PRO A 97 -8.89 5.55 -15.48
C PRO A 97 -7.70 5.52 -14.53
N ASP A 98 -7.08 6.67 -14.34
CA ASP A 98 -5.92 6.79 -13.47
C ASP A 98 -6.34 6.62 -12.01
N TYR A 99 -6.29 5.39 -11.54
CA TYR A 99 -6.69 5.06 -10.17
C TYR A 99 -5.78 5.73 -9.13
N TRP A 100 -4.53 6.02 -9.48
CA TRP A 100 -3.63 6.76 -8.61
C TRP A 100 -4.10 8.21 -8.41
N VAL A 101 -4.50 8.88 -9.48
CA VAL A 101 -5.09 10.22 -9.40
C VAL A 101 -6.37 10.17 -8.57
N ARG A 102 -7.18 9.14 -8.74
CA ARG A 102 -8.41 8.98 -7.94
C ARG A 102 -8.12 8.83 -6.45
N LEU A 103 -7.08 8.08 -6.07
CA LEU A 103 -6.67 7.94 -4.68
C LEU A 103 -6.09 9.25 -4.13
N ASP A 104 -5.28 9.95 -4.90
CA ASP A 104 -4.74 11.26 -4.54
C ASP A 104 -5.85 12.29 -4.36
N ASP A 105 -6.78 12.39 -5.30
CA ASP A 105 -7.94 13.28 -5.22
C ASP A 105 -8.81 12.98 -3.99
N ALA A 106 -9.00 11.72 -3.66
CA ALA A 106 -9.73 11.31 -2.47
C ALA A 106 -9.04 11.81 -1.19
N LEU A 107 -7.73 11.61 -1.07
CA LEU A 107 -6.94 12.08 0.06
C LEU A 107 -6.96 13.61 0.17
N ARG A 108 -6.81 14.34 -0.93
CA ARG A 108 -6.90 15.81 -0.97
C ARG A 108 -8.29 16.31 -0.62
N GLY A 109 -9.32 15.54 -0.93
CA GLY A 109 -10.71 15.80 -0.54
C GLY A 109 -11.04 15.48 0.92
N GLY A 110 -10.06 15.01 1.71
CA GLY A 110 -10.23 14.67 3.13
C GLY A 110 -10.64 13.23 3.41
N ALA A 111 -10.72 12.38 2.39
CA ALA A 111 -10.97 10.96 2.55
C ALA A 111 -9.74 10.23 3.12
N SER A 112 -9.94 8.99 3.54
CA SER A 112 -8.87 8.07 3.95
C SER A 112 -8.74 6.92 2.96
N VAL A 113 -7.53 6.42 2.79
CA VAL A 113 -7.25 5.27 1.94
C VAL A 113 -6.62 4.17 2.78
N VAL A 114 -7.19 2.98 2.72
CA VAL A 114 -6.61 1.77 3.30
C VAL A 114 -5.94 0.98 2.19
N SER A 115 -4.69 0.60 2.40
CA SER A 115 -3.94 -0.30 1.52
C SER A 115 -3.64 -1.59 2.26
N VAL A 116 -4.01 -2.72 1.67
CA VAL A 116 -3.83 -4.05 2.26
C VAL A 116 -3.08 -4.94 1.30
N LEU A 117 -2.01 -5.59 1.78
CA LEU A 117 -1.35 -6.65 1.03
C LEU A 117 -2.24 -7.91 1.05
N VAL A 118 -2.60 -8.43 -0.11
CA VAL A 118 -3.42 -9.64 -0.26
C VAL A 118 -2.73 -10.60 -1.21
N ASP A 119 -1.95 -11.50 -0.66
CA ASP A 119 -1.15 -12.45 -1.45
C ASP A 119 -1.98 -13.57 -2.06
N ARG A 120 -3.07 -13.93 -1.39
CA ARG A 120 -3.94 -15.01 -1.86
C ARG A 120 -5.08 -14.46 -2.69
N GLU A 121 -5.19 -14.91 -3.92
CA GLU A 121 -6.28 -14.53 -4.82
C GLU A 121 -7.67 -14.78 -4.22
N GLY A 122 -7.84 -15.89 -3.50
CA GLY A 122 -9.10 -16.25 -2.85
C GLY A 122 -9.52 -15.31 -1.71
N ASP A 123 -8.61 -14.54 -1.15
CA ASP A 123 -8.90 -13.62 -0.06
C ASP A 123 -9.34 -12.22 -0.55
N VAL A 124 -9.11 -11.89 -1.82
CA VAL A 124 -9.40 -10.56 -2.39
C VAL A 124 -10.86 -10.16 -2.20
N GLU A 125 -11.79 -11.04 -2.54
CA GLU A 125 -13.22 -10.76 -2.40
C GLU A 125 -13.66 -10.65 -0.94
N ALA A 126 -13.10 -11.47 -0.06
CA ALA A 126 -13.41 -11.45 1.37
C ALA A 126 -12.93 -10.13 2.01
N VAL A 127 -11.70 -9.72 1.72
CA VAL A 127 -11.13 -8.45 2.18
C VAL A 127 -11.91 -7.26 1.63
N ALA A 128 -12.22 -7.26 0.33
CA ALA A 128 -12.99 -6.19 -0.29
C ALA A 128 -14.39 -6.06 0.31
N ARG A 129 -15.06 -7.17 0.54
CA ARG A 129 -16.39 -7.20 1.17
C ARG A 129 -16.34 -6.63 2.57
N MET A 130 -15.35 -7.01 3.36
CA MET A 130 -15.17 -6.52 4.73
C MET A 130 -14.95 -5.00 4.74
N LEU A 131 -14.07 -4.48 3.90
CA LEU A 131 -13.85 -3.04 3.79
C LEU A 131 -15.12 -2.28 3.38
N ARG A 132 -15.93 -2.84 2.48
CA ARG A 132 -17.22 -2.25 2.10
C ARG A 132 -18.25 -2.27 3.23
N LEU A 133 -18.30 -3.34 4.02
CA LEU A 133 -19.18 -3.39 5.19
C LEU A 133 -18.87 -2.30 6.20
N HIS A 134 -17.61 -1.86 6.26
CA HIS A 134 -17.16 -0.73 7.09
C HIS A 134 -17.19 0.62 6.38
N GLY A 135 -17.78 0.72 5.18
CA GLY A 135 -18.06 1.98 4.52
C GLY A 135 -17.09 2.37 3.41
N ALA A 136 -16.27 1.46 2.90
CA ALA A 136 -15.46 1.74 1.72
C ALA A 136 -16.36 2.05 0.52
N THR A 137 -16.15 3.20 -0.11
CA THR A 137 -16.90 3.69 -1.26
C THR A 137 -16.32 3.23 -2.60
N PHE A 138 -15.06 2.85 -2.58
CA PHE A 138 -14.33 2.36 -3.73
C PHE A 138 -13.30 1.33 -3.28
N VAL A 139 -13.18 0.23 -4.00
CA VAL A 139 -12.18 -0.81 -3.76
C VAL A 139 -11.60 -1.25 -5.09
N ALA A 140 -10.28 -1.21 -5.21
CA ALA A 140 -9.55 -1.69 -6.37
C ALA A 140 -8.31 -2.49 -5.95
N ARG A 141 -7.97 -3.49 -6.74
CA ARG A 141 -6.77 -4.29 -6.57
C ARG A 141 -5.71 -3.85 -7.57
N PHE A 142 -4.50 -3.65 -7.08
CA PHE A 142 -3.33 -3.55 -7.93
C PHE A 142 -2.65 -4.93 -8.01
N GLY A 143 -2.77 -5.55 -9.18
CA GLY A 143 -2.11 -6.81 -9.49
C GLY A 143 -0.64 -6.59 -9.87
N ASP A 144 -0.11 -7.42 -10.75
CA ASP A 144 1.29 -7.29 -11.18
C ASP A 144 1.57 -6.01 -11.96
N TRP A 145 0.57 -5.49 -12.70
CA TRP A 145 0.75 -4.34 -13.60
C TRP A 145 -0.48 -3.44 -13.74
N VAL A 146 -1.64 -3.85 -13.27
CA VAL A 146 -2.91 -3.18 -13.57
C VAL A 146 -3.79 -3.09 -12.33
N PHE A 147 -4.46 -1.95 -12.16
CA PHE A 147 -5.58 -1.82 -11.24
C PHE A 147 -6.83 -2.49 -11.83
N THR A 148 -7.49 -3.28 -11.02
CA THR A 148 -8.78 -3.87 -11.35
C THR A 148 -9.77 -3.48 -10.24
N PRO A 149 -10.92 -2.85 -10.58
CA PRO A 149 -11.96 -2.63 -9.59
C PRO A 149 -12.48 -3.98 -9.11
N VAL A 150 -12.64 -4.10 -7.79
CA VAL A 150 -13.25 -5.29 -7.19
C VAL A 150 -14.75 -5.05 -7.17
N ALA A 151 -15.50 -5.93 -7.81
CA ALA A 151 -16.95 -5.84 -7.87
C ALA A 151 -17.59 -5.92 -6.46
N ALA A 152 -18.75 -5.31 -6.35
CA ALA A 152 -19.54 -5.36 -5.10
C ALA A 152 -20.19 -6.73 -4.93
#